data_14acbfc36c8d99a0ab06922422bb9fb8
#
_entry.id   14acbfc36c8d99a0ab06922422bb9fb8
#
_cell.length_a   1.000
_cell.length_b   1.000
_cell.length_c   1.000
_cell.angle_alpha   90.00
_cell.angle_beta   90.00
_cell.angle_gamma   90.00
#
_symmetry.space_group_name_H-M   'P 1'
#
loop_
_entity.id
_entity.type
_entity.pdbx_description
1 polymer ?
#
loop_
_entity_poly.entity_id
_entity_poly.type
_entity_poly.pdbx_seq_one_letter_code
_entity_poly.pdbx_strand_id
1 'polypeptide(L)'
;LLTSFHSLAALGAGILVMGIIPAIGEELLFRGLIQPIFHRLTNNIHLAIGISAFFFSAIHLQFYGFVPRFLLGALFGYIYWWTKDLAFPIIAHFFNNTLTLLLLFLRQHGVITQDISAPQVPPGPVLLLFAALATILVNLLRQHAKHID
;
A
#
# COMPACT_ATOMS: atom_id res chain seq x y z
N LEU A 1 4.15 20.65 -8.05
CA LEU A 1 4.05 20.56 -9.52
C LEU A 1 3.60 19.17 -10.01
N LEU A 2 3.96 18.07 -9.33
CA LEU A 2 3.56 16.70 -9.72
C LEU A 2 2.15 16.29 -9.24
N THR A 3 1.46 17.15 -8.51
CA THR A 3 0.14 16.86 -7.93
C THR A 3 -0.99 17.69 -8.53
N SER A 4 -0.74 18.40 -9.64
CA SER A 4 -1.78 19.16 -10.37
C SER A 4 -2.03 18.49 -11.73
N PHE A 5 -3.11 17.73 -11.81
CA PHE A 5 -3.49 16.98 -13.02
C PHE A 5 -4.54 17.78 -13.81
N HIS A 6 -4.11 18.54 -14.80
CA HIS A 6 -5.02 19.35 -15.63
C HIS A 6 -5.57 18.59 -16.85
N SER A 7 -5.10 17.36 -17.10
CA SER A 7 -5.56 16.55 -18.23
C SER A 7 -5.45 15.04 -17.94
N LEU A 8 -6.15 14.23 -18.71
CA LEU A 8 -6.02 12.76 -18.65
C LEU A 8 -4.60 12.28 -18.98
N ALA A 9 -3.90 12.97 -19.88
CA ALA A 9 -2.51 12.66 -20.19
C ALA A 9 -1.60 12.89 -18.98
N ALA A 10 -1.80 13.99 -18.23
CA ALA A 10 -1.07 14.25 -16.99
C ALA A 10 -1.37 13.21 -15.91
N LEU A 11 -2.64 12.77 -15.78
CA LEU A 11 -3.02 11.68 -14.89
C LEU A 11 -2.34 10.37 -15.30
N GLY A 12 -2.32 10.02 -16.59
CA GLY A 12 -1.65 8.83 -17.11
C GLY A 12 -0.15 8.83 -16.80
N ALA A 13 0.54 9.96 -17.00
CA ALA A 13 1.93 10.14 -16.62
C ALA A 13 2.13 10.01 -15.09
N GLY A 14 1.21 10.57 -14.30
CA GLY A 14 1.20 10.43 -12.84
C GLY A 14 1.07 8.98 -12.40
N ILE A 15 0.17 8.22 -13.00
CA ILE A 15 0.00 6.78 -12.72
C ILE A 15 1.28 6.00 -13.04
N LEU A 16 1.93 6.29 -14.16
CA LEU A 16 3.19 5.64 -14.51
C LEU A 16 4.28 5.94 -13.47
N VAL A 17 4.51 7.23 -13.16
CA VAL A 17 5.64 7.69 -12.34
C VAL A 17 5.39 7.48 -10.84
N MET A 18 4.16 7.66 -10.37
CA MET A 18 3.81 7.61 -8.95
C MET A 18 3.00 6.37 -8.57
N GLY A 19 2.46 5.63 -9.54
CA GLY A 19 1.74 4.39 -9.34
C GLY A 19 2.60 3.17 -9.64
N ILE A 20 2.98 2.97 -10.89
CA ILE A 20 3.62 1.74 -11.37
C ILE A 20 5.07 1.64 -10.90
N ILE A 21 5.89 2.67 -11.16
CA ILE A 21 7.33 2.63 -10.85
C ILE A 21 7.58 2.40 -9.36
N PRO A 22 6.95 3.16 -8.43
CA PRO A 22 7.13 2.91 -7.00
C PRO A 22 6.60 1.55 -6.57
N ALA A 23 5.42 1.13 -7.06
CA ALA A 23 4.85 -0.17 -6.69
C ALA A 23 5.80 -1.33 -7.02
N ILE A 24 6.44 -1.31 -8.18
CA ILE A 24 7.42 -2.35 -8.56
C ILE A 24 8.72 -2.17 -7.76
N GLY A 25 9.32 -0.98 -7.78
CA GLY A 25 10.63 -0.74 -7.19
C GLY A 25 10.65 -0.93 -5.67
N GLU A 26 9.63 -0.41 -4.98
CA GLU A 26 9.55 -0.51 -3.53
C GLU A 26 9.20 -1.95 -3.08
N GLU A 27 8.32 -2.66 -3.77
CA GLU A 27 8.03 -4.04 -3.41
C GLU A 27 9.23 -4.98 -3.66
N LEU A 28 9.96 -4.80 -4.76
CA LEU A 28 11.21 -5.52 -4.98
C LEU A 28 12.23 -5.25 -3.88
N LEU A 29 12.39 -3.99 -3.46
CA LEU A 29 13.32 -3.62 -2.41
C LEU A 29 12.86 -4.18 -1.04
N PHE A 30 11.61 -3.91 -0.64
CA PHE A 30 11.17 -4.20 0.73
C PHE A 30 10.78 -5.66 0.91
N ARG A 31 10.08 -6.29 -0.03
CA ARG A 31 9.61 -7.69 0.08
C ARG A 31 10.56 -8.65 -0.61
N GLY A 32 11.18 -8.23 -1.71
CA GLY A 32 12.17 -9.06 -2.41
C GLY A 32 13.52 -9.11 -1.70
N LEU A 33 13.94 -8.05 -1.00
CA LEU A 33 15.28 -7.97 -0.42
C LEU A 33 15.27 -7.78 1.11
N ILE A 34 14.70 -6.68 1.61
CA ILE A 34 14.81 -6.29 3.03
C ILE A 34 14.09 -7.30 3.94
N GLN A 35 12.85 -7.64 3.67
CA GLN A 35 12.07 -8.57 4.49
C GLN A 35 12.70 -9.96 4.57
N PRO A 36 13.17 -10.60 3.48
CA PRO A 36 13.88 -11.88 3.56
C PRO A 36 15.20 -11.81 4.34
N ILE A 37 15.96 -10.74 4.23
CA ILE A 37 17.21 -10.55 5.02
C ILE A 37 16.88 -10.55 6.51
N PHE A 38 15.93 -9.71 6.94
CA PHE A 38 15.55 -9.65 8.36
C PHE A 38 14.89 -10.93 8.84
N HIS A 39 14.15 -11.65 7.98
CA HIS A 39 13.62 -12.96 8.34
C HIS A 39 14.74 -13.98 8.62
N ARG A 40 15.79 -14.01 7.80
CA ARG A 40 16.96 -14.89 8.02
C ARG A 40 17.72 -14.51 9.29
N LEU A 41 17.85 -13.22 9.59
CA LEU A 41 18.59 -12.73 10.76
C LEU A 41 17.85 -12.98 12.09
N THR A 42 16.51 -12.88 12.07
CA THR A 42 15.70 -12.91 13.30
C THR A 42 14.99 -14.25 13.51
N ASN A 43 14.93 -15.11 12.51
CA ASN A 43 14.08 -16.32 12.45
C ASN A 43 12.61 -16.05 12.83
N ASN A 44 12.16 -14.80 12.69
CA ASN A 44 10.82 -14.37 13.03
C ASN A 44 10.23 -13.51 11.92
N ILE A 45 9.24 -14.06 11.22
CA ILE A 45 8.61 -13.37 10.09
C ILE A 45 7.86 -12.10 10.52
N HIS A 46 7.21 -12.11 11.67
CA HIS A 46 6.46 -10.95 12.14
C HIS A 46 7.38 -9.77 12.45
N LEU A 47 8.54 -10.06 13.05
CA LEU A 47 9.57 -9.05 13.31
C LEU A 47 10.17 -8.54 12.00
N ALA A 48 10.47 -9.42 11.04
CA ALA A 48 10.99 -9.05 9.73
C ALA A 48 10.02 -8.14 8.95
N ILE A 49 8.72 -8.47 8.97
CA ILE A 49 7.67 -7.63 8.37
C ILE A 49 7.61 -6.27 9.06
N GLY A 50 7.63 -6.24 10.39
CA GLY A 50 7.61 -4.99 11.17
C GLY A 50 8.79 -4.08 10.85
N ILE A 51 10.01 -4.63 10.81
CA ILE A 51 11.23 -3.88 10.46
C ILE A 51 11.16 -3.37 9.01
N SER A 52 10.77 -4.22 8.06
CA SER A 52 10.62 -3.83 6.66
C SER A 52 9.58 -2.71 6.50
N ALA A 53 8.42 -2.82 7.17
CA ALA A 53 7.37 -1.81 7.15
C ALA A 53 7.81 -0.49 7.80
N PHE A 54 8.62 -0.56 8.85
CA PHE A 54 9.20 0.63 9.49
C PHE A 54 10.08 1.41 8.49
N PHE A 55 11.02 0.73 7.85
CA PHE A 55 11.87 1.37 6.84
C PHE A 55 11.07 1.85 5.63
N PHE A 56 10.09 1.08 5.16
CA PHE A 56 9.18 1.49 4.10
C PHE A 56 8.47 2.82 4.42
N SER A 57 8.00 2.98 5.65
CA SER A 57 7.37 4.23 6.05
C SER A 57 8.37 5.37 6.28
N ALA A 58 9.52 5.06 6.87
CA ALA A 58 10.54 6.04 7.25
C ALA A 58 11.17 6.76 6.07
N ILE A 59 11.43 6.07 4.94
CA ILE A 59 12.05 6.68 3.76
C ILE A 59 11.23 7.81 3.14
N HIS A 60 9.92 7.88 3.44
CA HIS A 60 9.06 8.94 2.92
C HIS A 60 9.18 10.26 3.70
N LEU A 61 9.85 10.27 4.85
CA LEU A 61 10.13 11.45 5.67
C LEU A 61 8.89 12.30 6.03
N GLN A 62 7.72 11.69 6.13
CA GLN A 62 6.43 12.34 6.43
C GLN A 62 5.86 11.85 7.75
N PHE A 63 5.95 12.66 8.79
CA PHE A 63 5.55 12.28 10.14
C PHE A 63 4.06 11.89 10.24
N TYR A 64 3.16 12.72 9.75
CA TYR A 64 1.70 12.46 9.83
C TYR A 64 1.23 11.24 9.00
N GLY A 65 1.98 10.88 7.96
CA GLY A 65 1.69 9.70 7.14
C GLY A 65 2.40 8.43 7.63
N PHE A 66 3.22 8.51 8.69
CA PHE A 66 4.06 7.40 9.12
C PHE A 66 3.25 6.17 9.53
N VAL A 67 2.31 6.31 10.46
CA VAL A 67 1.54 5.17 10.98
C VAL A 67 0.67 4.50 9.91
N PRO A 68 -0.16 5.23 9.13
CA PRO A 68 -0.90 4.61 8.03
C PRO A 68 -0.01 3.88 7.03
N ARG A 69 1.12 4.45 6.67
CA ARG A 69 2.06 3.87 5.71
C ARG A 69 2.79 2.65 6.27
N PHE A 70 3.14 2.69 7.56
CA PHE A 70 3.68 1.53 8.28
C PHE A 70 2.69 0.35 8.26
N LEU A 71 1.41 0.59 8.56
CA LEU A 71 0.37 -0.44 8.53
C LEU A 71 0.16 -0.99 7.14
N LEU A 72 0.17 -0.14 6.12
CA LEU A 72 0.09 -0.54 4.72
C LEU A 72 1.31 -1.38 4.32
N GLY A 73 2.50 -0.96 4.73
CA GLY A 73 3.72 -1.71 4.53
C GLY A 73 3.68 -3.08 5.21
N ALA A 74 3.18 -3.17 6.43
CA ALA A 74 2.99 -4.46 7.09
C ALA A 74 1.99 -5.36 6.34
N LEU A 75 0.87 -4.79 5.87
CA LEU A 75 -0.12 -5.53 5.07
C LEU A 75 0.52 -6.13 3.80
N PHE A 76 1.27 -5.35 3.03
CA PHE A 76 1.97 -5.85 1.83
C PHE A 76 3.00 -6.93 2.19
N GLY A 77 3.69 -6.77 3.33
CA GLY A 77 4.61 -7.78 3.85
C GLY A 77 3.94 -9.12 4.16
N TYR A 78 2.74 -9.08 4.75
CA TYR A 78 1.94 -10.28 5.01
C TYR A 78 1.36 -10.88 3.72
N ILE A 79 0.89 -10.06 2.78
CA ILE A 79 0.43 -10.54 1.47
C ILE A 79 1.56 -11.34 0.80
N TYR A 80 2.76 -10.78 0.73
CA TYR A 80 3.91 -11.50 0.19
C TYR A 80 4.22 -12.79 0.96
N TRP A 81 4.19 -12.75 2.29
CA TRP A 81 4.47 -13.93 3.10
C TRP A 81 3.49 -15.07 2.85
N TRP A 82 2.22 -14.78 2.65
CA TRP A 82 1.19 -15.79 2.40
C TRP A 82 1.17 -16.29 0.96
N THR A 83 1.38 -15.41 -0.01
CA THR A 83 1.29 -15.78 -1.44
C THR A 83 2.61 -16.29 -2.00
N LYS A 84 3.74 -15.95 -1.39
CA LYS A 84 5.11 -16.19 -1.87
C LYS A 84 5.38 -15.61 -3.27
N ASP A 85 4.50 -14.72 -3.74
CA ASP A 85 4.57 -14.09 -5.05
C ASP A 85 4.53 -12.57 -4.91
N LEU A 86 5.54 -11.89 -5.47
CA LEU A 86 5.66 -10.43 -5.45
C LEU A 86 4.58 -9.73 -6.29
N ALA A 87 3.97 -10.40 -7.25
CA ALA A 87 2.92 -9.80 -8.05
C ALA A 87 1.75 -9.30 -7.19
N PHE A 88 1.37 -10.03 -6.15
CA PHE A 88 0.24 -9.64 -5.30
C PHE A 88 0.47 -8.33 -4.51
N PRO A 89 1.57 -8.15 -3.77
CA PRO A 89 1.82 -6.87 -3.10
C PRO A 89 2.10 -5.74 -4.11
N ILE A 90 2.74 -6.01 -5.26
CA ILE A 90 2.92 -5.01 -6.32
C ILE A 90 1.57 -4.51 -6.83
N ILE A 91 0.63 -5.41 -7.14
CA ILE A 91 -0.72 -5.05 -7.59
C ILE A 91 -1.46 -4.27 -6.50
N ALA A 92 -1.42 -4.73 -5.25
CA ALA A 92 -2.07 -4.04 -4.14
C ALA A 92 -1.50 -2.63 -3.92
N HIS A 93 -0.19 -2.48 -3.99
CA HIS A 93 0.50 -1.19 -3.88
C HIS A 93 0.15 -0.26 -5.06
N PHE A 94 0.18 -0.77 -6.29
CA PHE A 94 -0.23 -0.03 -7.47
C PHE A 94 -1.66 0.50 -7.35
N PHE A 95 -2.61 -0.34 -6.93
CA PHE A 95 -3.99 0.08 -6.72
C PHE A 95 -4.11 1.16 -5.64
N ASN A 96 -3.40 1.04 -4.52
CA ASN A 96 -3.39 2.04 -3.47
C ASN A 96 -2.91 3.41 -3.99
N ASN A 97 -1.80 3.43 -4.72
CA ASN A 97 -1.24 4.66 -5.27
C ASN A 97 -2.13 5.26 -6.36
N THR A 98 -2.61 4.43 -7.27
CA THR A 98 -3.49 4.87 -8.38
C THR A 98 -4.81 5.40 -7.86
N LEU A 99 -5.42 4.77 -6.84
CA LEU A 99 -6.65 5.26 -6.22
C LEU A 99 -6.44 6.65 -5.61
N THR A 100 -5.32 6.87 -4.94
CA THR A 100 -4.97 8.17 -4.36
C THR A 100 -4.85 9.25 -5.46
N LEU A 101 -4.18 8.94 -6.57
CA LEU A 101 -4.04 9.85 -7.71
C LEU A 101 -5.39 10.14 -8.37
N LEU A 102 -6.23 9.13 -8.53
CA LEU A 102 -7.57 9.27 -9.10
C LEU A 102 -8.46 10.16 -8.24
N LEU A 103 -8.47 9.95 -6.92
CA LEU A 103 -9.23 10.78 -5.99
C LEU A 103 -8.76 12.24 -6.04
N LEU A 104 -7.46 12.47 -6.11
CA LEU A 104 -6.88 13.79 -6.26
C LEU A 104 -7.31 14.45 -7.59
N PHE A 105 -7.27 13.70 -8.68
CA PHE A 105 -7.72 14.16 -9.99
C PHE A 105 -9.21 14.56 -9.98
N LEU A 106 -10.08 13.70 -9.43
CA LEU A 106 -11.53 13.97 -9.34
C LEU A 106 -11.82 15.19 -8.47
N ARG A 107 -11.06 15.39 -7.39
CA ARG A 107 -11.17 16.60 -6.56
C ARG A 107 -10.76 17.85 -7.32
N GLN A 108 -9.64 17.84 -8.03
CA GLN A 108 -9.14 18.98 -8.80
C GLN A 108 -10.12 19.40 -9.92
N HIS A 109 -10.92 18.47 -10.41
CA HIS A 109 -11.96 18.73 -11.42
C HIS A 109 -13.35 19.02 -10.82
N GLY A 110 -13.44 19.18 -9.50
CA GLY A 110 -14.70 19.54 -8.82
C GLY A 110 -15.74 18.42 -8.75
N VAL A 111 -15.39 17.18 -9.11
CA VAL A 111 -16.28 16.02 -9.01
C VAL A 111 -16.45 15.60 -7.54
N ILE A 112 -15.40 15.74 -6.75
CA ILE A 112 -15.40 15.49 -5.30
C ILE A 112 -15.14 16.82 -4.60
N THR A 113 -16.06 17.23 -3.72
CA THR A 113 -15.95 18.49 -2.96
C THR A 113 -15.31 18.32 -1.60
N GLN A 114 -15.24 17.07 -1.09
CA GLN A 114 -14.63 16.79 0.21
C GLN A 114 -13.12 17.04 0.19
N ASP A 115 -12.63 17.61 1.28
CA ASP A 115 -11.20 17.81 1.47
C ASP A 115 -10.50 16.50 1.87
N ILE A 116 -10.00 15.77 0.87
CA ILE A 116 -9.24 14.54 1.07
C ILE A 116 -7.81 14.76 1.59
N SER A 117 -7.35 16.00 1.67
CA SER A 117 -6.04 16.34 2.24
C SER A 117 -6.07 16.50 3.76
N ALA A 118 -7.25 16.77 4.32
CA ALA A 118 -7.43 16.78 5.76
C ALA A 118 -7.59 15.34 6.28
N PRO A 119 -6.96 14.98 7.41
CA PRO A 119 -7.16 13.67 8.03
C PRO A 119 -8.60 13.58 8.56
N GLN A 120 -9.52 13.20 7.70
CA GLN A 120 -10.89 12.92 8.10
C GLN A 120 -10.99 11.46 8.49
N VAL A 121 -11.37 11.22 9.73
CA VAL A 121 -11.71 9.86 10.18
C VAL A 121 -13.00 9.46 9.46
N PRO A 122 -13.00 8.40 8.63
CA PRO A 122 -14.22 7.93 7.99
C PRO A 122 -15.30 7.62 9.03
N PRO A 123 -16.59 7.80 8.69
CA PRO A 123 -17.68 7.40 9.58
C PRO A 123 -17.52 5.96 10.07
N GLY A 124 -17.83 5.71 11.34
CA GLY A 124 -17.64 4.42 11.99
C GLY A 124 -18.13 3.21 11.16
N PRO A 125 -19.33 3.24 10.53
CA PRO A 125 -19.78 2.16 9.65
C PRO A 125 -18.86 1.89 8.45
N VAL A 126 -18.25 2.93 7.88
CA VAL A 126 -17.30 2.80 6.76
C VAL A 126 -16.00 2.14 7.24
N LEU A 127 -15.50 2.53 8.41
CA LEU A 127 -14.34 1.88 9.02
C LEU A 127 -14.60 0.39 9.31
N LEU A 128 -15.78 0.05 9.82
CA LEU A 128 -16.16 -1.33 10.08
C LEU A 128 -16.28 -2.14 8.78
N LEU A 129 -16.82 -1.56 7.72
CA LEU A 129 -16.88 -2.19 6.40
C LEU A 129 -15.47 -2.47 5.86
N PHE A 130 -14.55 -1.51 5.91
CA PHE A 130 -13.17 -1.71 5.47
C PHE A 130 -12.45 -2.76 6.32
N ALA A 131 -12.65 -2.76 7.64
CA ALA A 131 -12.08 -3.77 8.53
C ALA A 131 -12.61 -5.16 8.22
N ALA A 132 -13.93 -5.31 7.96
CA ALA A 132 -14.54 -6.57 7.57
C ALA A 132 -14.00 -7.08 6.22
N LEU A 133 -13.96 -6.21 5.20
CA LEU A 133 -13.41 -6.56 3.89
C LEU A 133 -11.94 -6.95 3.96
N ALA A 134 -11.13 -6.20 4.72
CA ALA A 134 -9.74 -6.54 4.95
C ALA A 134 -9.59 -7.90 5.65
N THR A 135 -10.42 -8.18 6.65
CA THR A 135 -10.41 -9.47 7.38
C THR A 135 -10.79 -10.63 6.45
N ILE A 136 -11.81 -10.45 5.61
CA ILE A 136 -12.22 -11.45 4.62
C ILE A 136 -11.09 -11.71 3.63
N LEU A 137 -10.50 -10.65 3.07
CA LEU A 137 -9.41 -10.77 2.10
C LEU A 137 -8.20 -11.48 2.72
N VAL A 138 -7.80 -11.11 3.94
CA VAL A 138 -6.72 -11.76 4.68
C VAL A 138 -6.99 -13.25 4.88
N ASN A 139 -8.23 -13.61 5.25
CA ASN A 139 -8.60 -15.01 5.45
C ASN A 139 -8.59 -15.80 4.14
N LEU A 140 -9.07 -15.22 3.03
CA LEU A 140 -9.03 -15.84 1.71
C LEU A 140 -7.57 -16.07 1.25
N LEU A 141 -6.70 -15.08 1.42
CA LEU A 141 -5.27 -15.22 1.10
C LEU A 141 -4.59 -16.28 1.94
N ARG A 142 -4.91 -16.36 3.25
CA ARG A 142 -4.38 -17.41 4.14
C ARG A 142 -4.85 -18.81 3.74
N GLN A 143 -6.11 -18.94 3.34
CA GLN A 143 -6.64 -20.23 2.86
C GLN A 143 -5.95 -20.64 1.56
N HIS A 144 -5.78 -19.71 0.64
CA HIS A 144 -5.08 -19.97 -0.62
C HIS A 144 -3.62 -20.41 -0.38
N ALA A 145 -2.92 -19.75 0.53
CA ALA A 145 -1.54 -20.10 0.90
C ALA A 145 -1.39 -21.54 1.43
N LYS A 146 -2.38 -22.03 2.20
CA LYS A 146 -2.36 -23.42 2.73
C LYS A 146 -2.56 -24.51 1.68
N HIS A 147 -2.97 -24.17 0.47
CA HIS A 147 -3.13 -25.10 -0.64
C HIS A 147 -1.92 -25.16 -1.56
N ILE A 148 -0.91 -24.30 -1.31
CA ILE A 148 0.33 -24.22 -2.12
C ILE A 148 1.51 -24.94 -1.41
N ASP A 149 1.43 -25.12 -0.07
CA ASP A 149 2.34 -25.93 0.74
C ASP A 149 1.93 -27.41 0.71
#